data_93aa6e90cb0bcf177b42775595d4fafe
#
_entry.id   93aa6e90cb0bcf177b42775595d4fafe
#
_cell.length_a   1.000
_cell.length_b   1.000
_cell.length_c   1.000
_cell.angle_alpha   90.00
_cell.angle_beta   90.00
_cell.angle_gamma   90.00
#
_symmetry.space_group_name_H-M   'P 1'
#
loop_
_entity.id
_entity.type
_entity.pdbx_description
1 polymer ?
#
loop_
_entity_poly.entity_id
_entity_poly.type
_entity_poly.pdbx_seq_one_letter_code
_entity_poly.pdbx_strand_id
1 'polypeptide(L)'
;MGDPYILMLIALAILATVDLVVGVSNDAVNFLNSAIGSKAIAIRNIMIIASIGVFFGAITSSGMMEVARKGIFNPGMFMFQDIMFIFMAVMITDILLLDVFNTLGMPTSTTVSIVFELLGAAVAISLIKISQNDAESISAIWNYINYEKASLIIFGILLSVVVAFSVGAFVQFVSRLIYSFNFEKRPSYINALFGGFAITAITYFIIIKGMKGTPYYKDVKHLIE
;
A
#
# COMPACT_ATOMS: atom_id res chain seq x y z
N MET A 1 28.07 4.84 26.09
CA MET A 1 26.63 4.79 25.83
C MET A 1 26.47 4.96 24.32
N GLY A 2 25.77 4.03 23.64
CA GLY A 2 25.59 4.15 22.20
C GLY A 2 24.75 5.39 21.87
N ASP A 3 25.00 5.95 20.71
CA ASP A 3 24.24 7.10 20.19
C ASP A 3 22.74 6.74 20.21
N PRO A 4 21.84 7.51 20.88
CA PRO A 4 20.42 7.20 20.95
C PRO A 4 19.77 7.03 19.57
N TYR A 5 20.28 7.72 18.55
CA TYR A 5 19.81 7.59 17.17
C TYR A 5 20.12 6.21 16.56
N ILE A 6 21.25 5.61 16.90
CA ILE A 6 21.59 4.25 16.44
C ILE A 6 20.62 3.24 17.05
N LEU A 7 20.32 3.37 18.33
CA LEU A 7 19.33 2.48 18.98
C LEU A 7 17.93 2.62 18.36
N MET A 8 17.50 3.85 18.06
CA MET A 8 16.22 4.11 17.39
C MET A 8 16.20 3.52 15.96
N LEU A 9 17.32 3.63 15.21
CA LEU A 9 17.42 3.03 13.88
C LEU A 9 17.35 1.50 13.93
N ILE A 10 18.00 0.88 14.90
CA ILE A 10 17.92 -0.58 15.09
C ILE A 10 16.50 -0.99 15.45
N ALA A 11 15.83 -0.27 16.36
CA ALA A 11 14.45 -0.52 16.71
C ALA A 11 13.52 -0.39 15.50
N LEU A 12 13.67 0.67 14.70
CA LEU A 12 12.93 0.87 13.46
C LEU A 12 13.17 -0.26 12.46
N ALA A 13 14.40 -0.74 12.30
CA ALA A 13 14.71 -1.84 11.40
C ALA A 13 14.04 -3.16 11.85
N ILE A 14 14.00 -3.43 13.15
CA ILE A 14 13.30 -4.59 13.72
C ILE A 14 11.81 -4.44 13.50
N LEU A 15 11.22 -3.29 13.85
CA LEU A 15 9.80 -3.02 13.67
C LEU A 15 9.40 -3.14 12.20
N ALA A 16 10.17 -2.57 11.27
CA ALA A 16 9.91 -2.67 9.84
C ALA A 16 9.93 -4.13 9.34
N THR A 17 10.79 -4.97 9.91
CA THR A 17 10.83 -6.40 9.54
C THR A 17 9.58 -7.13 10.05
N VAL A 18 9.16 -6.87 11.28
CA VAL A 18 7.94 -7.46 11.86
C VAL A 18 6.70 -6.97 11.11
N ASP A 19 6.61 -5.68 10.85
CA ASP A 19 5.54 -5.04 10.11
C ASP A 19 5.38 -5.63 8.70
N LEU A 20 6.49 -5.82 7.99
CA LEU A 20 6.49 -6.48 6.68
C LEU A 20 5.91 -7.90 6.75
N VAL A 21 6.26 -8.69 7.77
CA VAL A 21 5.76 -10.06 7.92
C VAL A 21 4.26 -10.05 8.19
N VAL A 22 3.77 -9.18 9.08
CA VAL A 22 2.35 -9.10 9.44
C VAL A 22 1.55 -8.52 8.28
N GLY A 23 2.04 -7.46 7.63
CA GLY A 23 1.41 -6.81 6.49
C GLY A 23 1.31 -7.71 5.27
N VAL A 24 2.38 -8.41 4.90
CA VAL A 24 2.33 -9.39 3.78
C VAL A 24 1.36 -10.52 4.09
N SER A 25 1.25 -10.96 5.34
CA SER A 25 0.29 -12.00 5.73
C SER A 25 -1.15 -11.51 5.56
N ASN A 26 -1.45 -10.26 5.87
CA ASN A 26 -2.77 -9.66 5.66
C ASN A 26 -3.09 -9.46 4.17
N ASP A 27 -2.16 -8.88 3.43
CA ASP A 27 -2.34 -8.58 2.01
C ASP A 27 -2.40 -9.82 1.13
N ALA A 28 -1.70 -10.91 1.50
CA ALA A 28 -1.68 -12.16 0.73
C ALA A 28 -3.07 -12.72 0.47
N VAL A 29 -4.00 -12.59 1.42
CA VAL A 29 -5.39 -13.02 1.26
C VAL A 29 -6.06 -12.30 0.10
N ASN A 30 -5.80 -11.00 -0.08
CA ASN A 30 -6.45 -10.16 -1.07
C ASN A 30 -6.09 -10.55 -2.51
N PHE A 31 -4.85 -10.98 -2.77
CA PHE A 31 -4.41 -11.33 -4.13
C PHE A 31 -4.20 -12.82 -4.39
N LEU A 32 -4.10 -13.67 -3.37
CA LEU A 32 -3.92 -15.11 -3.53
C LEU A 32 -5.22 -15.93 -3.37
N ASN A 33 -6.25 -15.36 -2.77
CA ASN A 33 -7.46 -16.08 -2.39
C ASN A 33 -8.11 -16.80 -3.58
N SER A 34 -8.23 -16.16 -4.74
CA SER A 34 -8.81 -16.76 -5.94
C SER A 34 -7.95 -17.90 -6.50
N ALA A 35 -6.63 -17.76 -6.48
CA ALA A 35 -5.70 -18.79 -6.94
C ALA A 35 -5.71 -20.01 -6.02
N ILE A 36 -5.73 -19.81 -4.71
CA ILE A 36 -5.79 -20.88 -3.69
C ILE A 36 -7.16 -21.54 -3.71
N GLY A 37 -8.24 -20.75 -3.76
CA GLY A 37 -9.62 -21.24 -3.74
C GLY A 37 -10.00 -22.06 -4.98
N SER A 38 -9.49 -21.68 -6.15
CA SER A 38 -9.73 -22.41 -7.40
C SER A 38 -9.02 -23.77 -7.47
N LYS A 39 -7.98 -24.00 -6.65
CA LYS A 39 -7.13 -25.20 -6.65
C LYS A 39 -6.52 -25.54 -8.03
N ALA A 40 -6.43 -24.53 -8.93
CA ALA A 40 -5.90 -24.71 -10.28
C ALA A 40 -4.40 -25.04 -10.29
N ILE A 41 -3.68 -24.60 -9.27
CA ILE A 41 -2.23 -24.78 -9.13
C ILE A 41 -1.93 -25.16 -7.68
N ALA A 42 -0.87 -25.95 -7.46
CA ALA A 42 -0.41 -26.31 -6.12
C ALA A 42 -0.03 -25.05 -5.30
N ILE A 43 -0.44 -24.99 -4.05
CA ILE A 43 -0.18 -23.84 -3.13
C ILE A 43 1.30 -23.48 -3.11
N ARG A 44 2.21 -24.47 -3.11
CA ARG A 44 3.65 -24.24 -3.14
C ARG A 44 4.07 -23.36 -4.33
N ASN A 45 3.55 -23.63 -5.51
CA ASN A 45 3.89 -22.87 -6.72
C ASN A 45 3.29 -21.46 -6.66
N ILE A 46 2.06 -21.30 -6.11
CA ILE A 46 1.45 -20.01 -5.87
C ILE A 46 2.34 -19.17 -4.96
N MET A 47 2.81 -19.74 -3.85
CA MET A 47 3.66 -19.03 -2.90
C MET A 47 5.02 -18.64 -3.48
N ILE A 48 5.64 -19.49 -4.29
CA ILE A 48 6.91 -19.16 -4.97
C ILE A 48 6.72 -18.00 -5.94
N ILE A 49 5.69 -18.05 -6.79
CA ILE A 49 5.42 -16.99 -7.76
C ILE A 49 5.09 -15.67 -7.05
N ALA A 50 4.25 -15.72 -6.01
CA ALA A 50 3.91 -14.54 -5.20
C ALA A 50 5.15 -13.93 -4.52
N SER A 51 6.01 -14.76 -3.93
CA SER A 51 7.24 -14.29 -3.28
C SER A 51 8.18 -13.59 -4.27
N ILE A 52 8.34 -14.15 -5.47
CA ILE A 52 9.12 -13.53 -6.55
C ILE A 52 8.50 -12.18 -6.94
N GLY A 53 7.16 -12.14 -7.10
CA GLY A 53 6.44 -10.91 -7.45
C GLY A 53 6.60 -9.81 -6.39
N VAL A 54 6.44 -10.15 -5.11
CA VAL A 54 6.63 -9.21 -3.98
C VAL A 54 8.07 -8.70 -3.94
N PHE A 55 9.06 -9.59 -4.12
CA PHE A 55 10.46 -9.20 -4.14
C PHE A 55 10.78 -8.19 -5.24
N PHE A 56 10.33 -8.44 -6.48
CA PHE A 56 10.49 -7.48 -7.58
C PHE A 56 9.72 -6.19 -7.33
N GLY A 57 8.49 -6.28 -6.80
CA GLY A 57 7.69 -5.12 -6.43
C GLY A 57 8.39 -4.24 -5.40
N ALA A 58 8.97 -4.82 -4.36
CA ALA A 58 9.71 -4.10 -3.33
C ALA A 58 10.92 -3.34 -3.89
N ILE A 59 11.69 -3.96 -4.80
CA ILE A 59 12.86 -3.32 -5.43
C ILE A 59 12.46 -2.15 -6.32
N THR A 60 11.32 -2.25 -7.02
CA THR A 60 10.89 -1.23 -8.00
C THR A 60 9.98 -0.16 -7.40
N SER A 61 9.43 -0.37 -6.21
CA SER A 61 8.45 0.52 -5.57
C SER A 61 9.12 1.65 -4.79
N SER A 62 9.30 2.81 -5.42
CA SER A 62 9.77 4.03 -4.74
C SER A 62 8.67 5.06 -4.48
N GLY A 63 7.52 4.93 -5.15
CA GLY A 63 6.45 5.94 -5.12
C GLY A 63 5.76 6.09 -3.77
N MET A 64 5.50 5.00 -3.06
CA MET A 64 4.86 5.03 -1.74
C MET A 64 5.75 5.66 -0.67
N MET A 65 7.06 5.45 -0.76
CA MET A 65 8.04 6.08 0.15
C MET A 65 7.96 7.61 0.06
N GLU A 66 7.76 8.17 -1.13
CA GLU A 66 7.65 9.62 -1.32
C GLU A 66 6.37 10.20 -0.72
N VAL A 67 5.26 9.47 -0.78
CA VAL A 67 3.99 9.84 -0.13
C VAL A 67 4.17 9.89 1.39
N ALA A 68 4.80 8.88 1.99
CA ALA A 68 5.08 8.84 3.41
C ALA A 68 6.02 9.99 3.85
N ARG A 69 7.04 10.32 3.03
CA ARG A 69 8.05 11.34 3.37
C ARG A 69 7.58 12.78 3.23
N LYS A 70 6.68 13.09 2.29
CA LYS A 70 6.33 14.47 1.92
C LYS A 70 4.83 14.70 1.70
N GLY A 71 4.02 13.65 1.85
CA GLY A 71 2.62 13.72 1.45
C GLY A 71 1.67 14.18 2.55
N ILE A 72 1.92 13.81 3.80
CA ILE A 72 0.94 13.94 4.89
C ILE A 72 1.30 15.07 5.85
N PHE A 73 2.56 15.25 6.16
CA PHE A 73 3.04 16.30 7.05
C PHE A 73 4.18 17.10 6.41
N ASN A 74 4.53 18.24 6.97
CA ASN A 74 5.61 19.12 6.51
C ASN A 74 6.91 18.76 7.24
N PRO A 75 7.83 18.00 6.65
CA PRO A 75 9.04 17.52 7.37
C PRO A 75 9.92 18.65 7.91
N GLY A 76 9.89 19.85 7.29
CA GLY A 76 10.66 21.01 7.72
C GLY A 76 10.23 21.58 9.07
N MET A 77 9.05 21.23 9.58
CA MET A 77 8.53 21.66 10.89
C MET A 77 8.94 20.70 12.02
N PHE A 78 9.53 19.55 11.69
CA PHE A 78 9.91 18.52 12.65
C PHE A 78 11.42 18.36 12.70
N MET A 79 11.96 18.14 13.89
CA MET A 79 13.34 17.72 14.08
C MET A 79 13.48 16.26 13.63
N PHE A 80 14.70 15.83 13.32
CA PHE A 80 14.96 14.45 12.94
C PHE A 80 14.46 13.43 13.98
N GLN A 81 14.60 13.77 15.26
CA GLN A 81 14.10 12.95 16.36
C GLN A 81 12.58 12.81 16.35
N ASP A 82 11.84 13.90 16.08
CA ASP A 82 10.37 13.88 15.98
C ASP A 82 9.92 12.93 14.86
N ILE A 83 10.59 13.00 13.71
CA ILE A 83 10.30 12.13 12.56
C ILE A 83 10.54 10.67 12.91
N MET A 84 11.59 10.36 13.64
CA MET A 84 11.85 8.99 14.10
C MET A 84 10.75 8.49 15.04
N PHE A 85 10.27 9.33 15.96
CA PHE A 85 9.14 8.99 16.83
C PHE A 85 7.85 8.79 16.04
N ILE A 86 7.57 9.62 15.02
CA ILE A 86 6.43 9.43 14.13
C ILE A 86 6.50 8.05 13.48
N PHE A 87 7.62 7.68 12.86
CA PHE A 87 7.74 6.38 12.20
C PHE A 87 7.71 5.20 13.17
N MET A 88 8.28 5.33 14.36
CA MET A 88 8.18 4.28 15.38
C MET A 88 6.73 4.08 15.84
N ALA A 89 5.99 5.16 16.07
CA ALA A 89 4.59 5.09 16.45
C ALA A 89 3.74 4.44 15.35
N VAL A 90 3.95 4.81 14.09
CA VAL A 90 3.27 4.21 12.93
C VAL A 90 3.52 2.71 12.89
N MET A 91 4.78 2.28 12.89
CA MET A 91 5.11 0.85 12.79
C MET A 91 4.56 0.02 13.95
N ILE A 92 4.61 0.54 15.18
CA ILE A 92 4.03 -0.16 16.34
C ILE A 92 2.52 -0.27 16.17
N THR A 93 1.85 0.80 15.75
CA THR A 93 0.39 0.83 15.57
C THR A 93 -0.02 -0.11 14.45
N ASP A 94 0.67 -0.08 13.30
CA ASP A 94 0.35 -0.93 12.15
C ASP A 94 0.52 -2.41 12.48
N ILE A 95 1.62 -2.80 13.14
CA ILE A 95 1.82 -4.18 13.61
C ILE A 95 0.67 -4.64 14.49
N LEU A 96 0.28 -3.85 15.50
CA LEU A 96 -0.79 -4.21 16.42
C LEU A 96 -2.15 -4.28 15.73
N LEU A 97 -2.44 -3.32 14.86
CA LEU A 97 -3.68 -3.26 14.11
C LEU A 97 -3.80 -4.44 13.14
N LEU A 98 -2.77 -4.70 12.35
CA LEU A 98 -2.76 -5.80 11.39
C LEU A 98 -2.80 -7.17 12.08
N ASP A 99 -2.13 -7.34 13.22
CA ASP A 99 -2.18 -8.59 14.00
C ASP A 99 -3.60 -8.87 14.52
N VAL A 100 -4.30 -7.83 15.01
CA VAL A 100 -5.71 -7.94 15.38
C VAL A 100 -6.59 -8.33 14.20
N PHE A 101 -6.43 -7.67 13.05
CA PHE A 101 -7.20 -7.99 11.85
C PHE A 101 -6.89 -9.39 11.33
N ASN A 102 -5.64 -9.82 11.34
CA ASN A 102 -5.24 -11.19 10.97
C ASN A 102 -5.86 -12.23 11.90
N THR A 103 -5.85 -11.98 13.21
CA THR A 103 -6.45 -12.87 14.22
C THR A 103 -7.96 -12.99 14.04
N LEU A 104 -8.63 -11.91 13.66
CA LEU A 104 -10.07 -11.91 13.39
C LEU A 104 -10.43 -12.43 11.98
N GLY A 105 -9.43 -12.70 11.14
CA GLY A 105 -9.64 -13.15 9.77
C GLY A 105 -10.22 -12.05 8.85
N MET A 106 -9.99 -10.79 9.18
CA MET A 106 -10.50 -9.65 8.43
C MET A 106 -9.35 -9.01 7.61
N PRO A 107 -9.34 -9.16 6.28
CA PRO A 107 -8.37 -8.48 5.44
C PRO A 107 -8.60 -6.96 5.47
N THR A 108 -7.53 -6.20 5.59
CA THR A 108 -7.57 -4.74 5.57
C THR A 108 -6.63 -4.18 4.50
N SER A 109 -6.60 -2.87 4.34
CA SER A 109 -5.68 -2.20 3.42
C SER A 109 -4.53 -1.58 4.20
N THR A 110 -3.34 -2.17 4.12
CA THR A 110 -2.11 -1.65 4.71
C THR A 110 -1.79 -0.22 4.24
N THR A 111 -2.09 0.11 2.99
CA THR A 111 -1.91 1.48 2.47
C THR A 111 -2.80 2.50 3.21
N VAL A 112 -4.05 2.14 3.47
CA VAL A 112 -4.99 3.01 4.20
C VAL A 112 -4.53 3.16 5.64
N SER A 113 -4.16 2.05 6.29
CA SER A 113 -3.62 2.02 7.65
C SER A 113 -2.47 3.02 7.81
N ILE A 114 -1.40 2.83 7.04
CA ILE A 114 -0.19 3.67 7.09
C ILE A 114 -0.51 5.17 6.89
N VAL A 115 -1.42 5.51 5.97
CA VAL A 115 -1.78 6.92 5.72
C VAL A 115 -2.43 7.56 6.95
N PHE A 116 -3.40 6.87 7.58
CA PHE A 116 -4.08 7.40 8.76
C PHE A 116 -3.21 7.38 10.01
N GLU A 117 -2.34 6.40 10.15
CA GLU A 117 -1.36 6.31 11.24
C GLU A 117 -0.31 7.41 11.15
N LEU A 118 0.23 7.67 9.94
CA LEU A 118 1.13 8.80 9.72
C LEU A 118 0.47 10.14 10.05
N LEU A 119 -0.80 10.31 9.66
CA LEU A 119 -1.54 11.52 9.99
C LEU A 119 -1.74 11.63 11.51
N GLY A 120 -2.16 10.56 12.16
CA GLY A 120 -2.38 10.52 13.61
C GLY A 120 -1.09 10.78 14.41
N ALA A 121 0.01 10.13 14.04
CA ALA A 121 1.30 10.32 14.69
C ALA A 121 1.84 11.74 14.48
N ALA A 122 1.72 12.29 13.26
CA ALA A 122 2.13 13.66 12.98
C ALA A 122 1.30 14.69 13.76
N VAL A 123 -0.02 14.49 13.86
CA VAL A 123 -0.91 15.32 14.68
C VAL A 123 -0.51 15.26 16.16
N ALA A 124 -0.27 14.06 16.70
CA ALA A 124 0.11 13.88 18.09
C ALA A 124 1.42 14.61 18.44
N ILE A 125 2.47 14.43 17.63
CA ILE A 125 3.75 15.11 17.83
C ILE A 125 3.60 16.62 17.65
N SER A 126 2.80 17.08 16.68
CA SER A 126 2.52 18.52 16.51
C SER A 126 1.86 19.13 17.73
N LEU A 127 0.87 18.47 18.31
CA LEU A 127 0.19 18.93 19.53
C LEU A 127 1.15 18.99 20.73
N ILE A 128 2.05 18.01 20.88
CA ILE A 128 3.08 18.03 21.92
C ILE A 128 4.00 19.23 21.73
N LYS A 129 4.46 19.50 20.50
CA LYS A 129 5.33 20.64 20.22
C LYS A 129 4.64 21.98 20.47
N ILE A 130 3.39 22.13 20.04
CA ILE A 130 2.59 23.33 20.28
C ILE A 130 2.37 23.53 21.79
N SER A 131 2.10 22.45 22.54
CA SER A 131 1.89 22.55 24.00
C SER A 131 3.16 22.92 24.79
N GLN A 132 4.33 22.67 24.20
CA GLN A 132 5.63 23.02 24.79
C GLN A 132 6.11 24.43 24.40
N ASN A 133 5.44 25.06 23.45
CA ASN A 133 5.77 26.39 22.95
C ASN A 133 4.64 27.40 23.25
N ASP A 134 4.77 28.13 24.32
CA ASP A 134 3.75 29.13 24.78
C ASP A 134 3.44 30.21 23.73
N ALA A 135 4.27 30.35 22.70
CA ALA A 135 4.07 31.32 21.62
C ALA A 135 3.17 30.82 20.49
N GLU A 136 2.85 29.49 20.46
CA GLU A 136 2.05 28.87 19.42
C GLU A 136 0.65 28.51 19.95
N SER A 137 -0.38 28.81 19.16
CA SER A 137 -1.76 28.37 19.44
C SER A 137 -2.07 27.06 18.71
N ILE A 138 -3.14 26.37 19.12
CA ILE A 138 -3.60 25.11 18.50
C ILE A 138 -3.82 25.27 17.00
N SER A 139 -4.15 26.47 16.52
CA SER A 139 -4.29 26.76 15.08
C SER A 139 -2.99 26.59 14.29
N ALA A 140 -1.82 26.61 14.95
CA ALA A 140 -0.53 26.35 14.30
C ALA A 140 -0.38 24.91 13.76
N ILE A 141 -1.26 23.99 14.14
CA ILE A 141 -1.26 22.59 13.65
C ILE A 141 -1.29 22.50 12.12
N TRP A 142 -1.94 23.46 11.47
CA TRP A 142 -2.01 23.53 10.01
C TRP A 142 -0.67 23.82 9.32
N ASN A 143 0.33 24.31 10.06
CA ASN A 143 1.67 24.49 9.55
C ASN A 143 2.47 23.16 9.55
N TYR A 144 2.14 22.27 10.47
CA TYR A 144 2.76 20.96 10.61
C TYR A 144 2.19 19.91 9.66
N ILE A 145 0.89 19.98 9.38
CA ILE A 145 0.18 19.03 8.54
C ILE A 145 -0.01 19.58 7.13
N ASN A 146 0.32 18.77 6.13
CA ASN A 146 0.05 19.12 4.73
C ASN A 146 -1.41 18.79 4.39
N TYR A 147 -2.31 19.68 4.82
CA TYR A 147 -3.75 19.48 4.68
C TYR A 147 -4.20 19.24 3.23
N GLU A 148 -3.65 19.99 2.28
CA GLU A 148 -4.03 19.87 0.87
C GLU A 148 -3.72 18.47 0.32
N LYS A 149 -2.50 17.99 0.55
CA LYS A 149 -2.12 16.64 0.09
C LYS A 149 -2.78 15.54 0.89
N ALA A 150 -2.90 15.68 2.20
CA ALA A 150 -3.57 14.70 3.05
C ALA A 150 -5.03 14.52 2.63
N SER A 151 -5.77 15.60 2.39
CA SER A 151 -7.17 15.53 1.94
C SER A 151 -7.30 14.91 0.55
N LEU A 152 -6.40 15.23 -0.39
CA LEU A 152 -6.37 14.60 -1.72
C LEU A 152 -6.10 13.09 -1.65
N ILE A 153 -5.20 12.66 -0.76
CA ILE A 153 -4.88 11.24 -0.57
C ILE A 153 -6.10 10.52 0.02
N ILE A 154 -6.71 11.06 1.07
CA ILE A 154 -7.90 10.48 1.70
C ILE A 154 -9.06 10.39 0.71
N PHE A 155 -9.33 11.47 -0.03
CA PHE A 155 -10.37 11.47 -1.07
C PHE A 155 -10.08 10.44 -2.17
N GLY A 156 -8.82 10.34 -2.61
CA GLY A 156 -8.38 9.35 -3.59
C GLY A 156 -8.59 7.91 -3.10
N ILE A 157 -8.31 7.63 -1.82
CA ILE A 157 -8.57 6.33 -1.19
C ILE A 157 -10.07 6.00 -1.24
N LEU A 158 -10.93 6.91 -0.76
CA LEU A 158 -12.38 6.70 -0.74
C LEU A 158 -12.96 6.53 -2.15
N LEU A 159 -12.51 7.35 -3.10
CA LEU A 159 -12.93 7.25 -4.50
C LEU A 159 -12.48 5.92 -5.12
N SER A 160 -11.28 5.45 -4.79
CA SER A 160 -10.76 4.17 -5.31
C SER A 160 -11.66 2.98 -4.94
N VAL A 161 -12.24 2.99 -3.74
CA VAL A 161 -13.17 1.93 -3.30
C VAL A 161 -14.42 1.90 -4.17
N VAL A 162 -15.01 3.07 -4.44
CA VAL A 162 -16.21 3.19 -5.30
C VAL A 162 -15.91 2.71 -6.72
N VAL A 163 -14.78 3.13 -7.28
CA VAL A 163 -14.35 2.73 -8.64
C VAL A 163 -14.06 1.25 -8.69
N ALA A 164 -13.29 0.71 -7.73
CA ALA A 164 -12.95 -0.71 -7.69
C ALA A 164 -14.19 -1.60 -7.56
N PHE A 165 -15.13 -1.23 -6.70
CA PHE A 165 -16.40 -1.95 -6.56
C PHE A 165 -17.21 -1.92 -7.85
N SER A 166 -17.40 -0.76 -8.44
CA SER A 166 -18.24 -0.59 -9.64
C SER A 166 -17.65 -1.32 -10.85
N VAL A 167 -16.36 -1.12 -11.11
CA VAL A 167 -15.66 -1.79 -12.22
C VAL A 167 -15.54 -3.29 -11.98
N GLY A 168 -15.21 -3.71 -10.77
CA GLY A 168 -15.13 -5.13 -10.39
C GLY A 168 -16.47 -5.84 -10.56
N ALA A 169 -17.57 -5.23 -10.10
CA ALA A 169 -18.92 -5.76 -10.27
C ALA A 169 -19.29 -5.89 -11.74
N PHE A 170 -18.97 -4.87 -12.55
CA PHE A 170 -19.22 -4.90 -14.00
C PHE A 170 -18.42 -6.01 -14.70
N VAL A 171 -17.12 -6.09 -14.44
CA VAL A 171 -16.26 -7.13 -15.04
C VAL A 171 -16.70 -8.51 -14.61
N GLN A 172 -17.07 -8.69 -13.33
CA GLN A 172 -17.58 -9.97 -12.84
C GLN A 172 -18.92 -10.35 -13.49
N PHE A 173 -19.82 -9.37 -13.68
CA PHE A 173 -21.07 -9.61 -14.38
C PHE A 173 -20.85 -10.07 -15.81
N VAL A 174 -20.00 -9.37 -16.57
CA VAL A 174 -19.63 -9.73 -17.95
C VAL A 174 -18.98 -11.11 -17.99
N SER A 175 -18.04 -11.38 -17.09
CA SER A 175 -17.37 -12.68 -17.00
C SER A 175 -18.37 -13.83 -16.74
N ARG A 176 -19.36 -13.61 -15.86
CA ARG A 176 -20.42 -14.58 -15.59
C ARG A 176 -21.31 -14.83 -16.80
N LEU A 177 -21.66 -13.79 -17.55
CA LEU A 177 -22.42 -13.96 -18.80
C LEU A 177 -21.65 -14.81 -19.82
N ILE A 178 -20.33 -14.61 -19.90
CA ILE A 178 -19.49 -15.35 -20.84
C ILE A 178 -19.27 -16.80 -20.39
N TYR A 179 -19.05 -17.04 -19.09
CA TYR A 179 -18.53 -18.33 -18.59
C TYR A 179 -19.52 -19.18 -17.76
N SER A 180 -20.71 -18.65 -17.36
CA SER A 180 -21.61 -19.39 -16.44
C SER A 180 -22.31 -20.58 -17.05
N PHE A 181 -22.52 -20.62 -18.37
CA PHE A 181 -23.31 -21.68 -19.02
C PHE A 181 -22.51 -22.37 -20.12
N ASN A 182 -22.37 -23.67 -20.02
CA ASN A 182 -21.71 -24.52 -21.02
C ASN A 182 -20.25 -24.13 -21.33
N PHE A 183 -19.44 -23.91 -20.29
CA PHE A 183 -18.04 -23.54 -20.42
C PHE A 183 -17.26 -24.44 -21.38
N GLU A 184 -17.48 -25.77 -21.33
CA GLU A 184 -16.82 -26.76 -22.19
C GLU A 184 -17.13 -26.58 -23.68
N LYS A 185 -18.29 -25.99 -24.02
CA LYS A 185 -18.72 -25.75 -25.41
C LYS A 185 -18.23 -24.38 -25.95
N ARG A 186 -17.57 -23.58 -25.16
CA ARG A 186 -17.10 -22.26 -25.60
C ARG A 186 -15.88 -22.40 -26.50
N PRO A 187 -15.81 -21.60 -27.57
CA PRO A 187 -14.64 -21.57 -28.43
C PRO A 187 -13.39 -21.14 -27.67
N SER A 188 -12.28 -21.82 -27.90
CA SER A 188 -10.99 -21.56 -27.24
C SER A 188 -10.49 -20.12 -27.41
N TYR A 189 -10.87 -19.44 -28.49
CA TYR A 189 -10.46 -18.04 -28.75
C TYR A 189 -11.06 -17.05 -27.76
N ILE A 190 -12.23 -17.31 -27.17
CA ILE A 190 -12.85 -16.45 -26.13
C ILE A 190 -11.98 -16.45 -24.88
N ASN A 191 -11.51 -17.63 -24.47
CA ASN A 191 -10.62 -17.78 -23.33
C ASN A 191 -9.27 -17.09 -23.59
N ALA A 192 -8.73 -17.22 -24.81
CA ALA A 192 -7.50 -16.57 -25.21
C ALA A 192 -7.62 -15.03 -25.23
N LEU A 193 -8.73 -14.49 -25.74
CA LEU A 193 -9.01 -13.06 -25.72
C LEU A 193 -9.14 -12.50 -24.31
N PHE A 194 -9.91 -13.15 -23.45
CA PHE A 194 -10.08 -12.73 -22.07
C PHE A 194 -8.77 -12.78 -21.28
N GLY A 195 -8.04 -13.89 -21.39
CA GLY A 195 -6.72 -14.05 -20.75
C GLY A 195 -5.70 -13.06 -21.31
N GLY A 196 -5.67 -12.85 -22.63
CA GLY A 196 -4.80 -11.88 -23.26
C GLY A 196 -5.08 -10.43 -22.77
N PHE A 197 -6.36 -10.05 -22.71
CA PHE A 197 -6.74 -8.74 -22.17
C PHE A 197 -6.34 -8.57 -20.71
N ALA A 198 -6.59 -9.58 -19.87
CA ALA A 198 -6.23 -9.55 -18.45
C ALA A 198 -4.71 -9.42 -18.26
N ILE A 199 -3.91 -10.23 -18.97
CA ILE A 199 -2.45 -10.18 -18.90
C ILE A 199 -1.94 -8.82 -19.39
N THR A 200 -2.48 -8.31 -20.50
CA THR A 200 -2.08 -7.00 -21.04
C THR A 200 -2.38 -5.87 -20.05
N ALA A 201 -3.59 -5.87 -19.45
CA ALA A 201 -3.97 -4.86 -18.46
C ALA A 201 -3.07 -4.90 -17.21
N ILE A 202 -2.78 -6.09 -16.69
CA ILE A 202 -1.89 -6.26 -15.54
C ILE A 202 -0.46 -5.83 -15.89
N THR A 203 0.07 -6.26 -17.03
CA THR A 203 1.43 -5.91 -17.47
C THR A 203 1.57 -4.40 -17.68
N TYR A 204 0.58 -3.78 -18.35
CA TYR A 204 0.56 -2.33 -18.52
C TYR A 204 0.57 -1.60 -17.16
N PHE A 205 -0.24 -2.07 -16.21
CA PHE A 205 -0.30 -1.47 -14.89
C PHE A 205 1.02 -1.60 -14.12
N ILE A 206 1.66 -2.79 -14.17
CA ILE A 206 2.97 -3.03 -13.55
C ILE A 206 4.02 -2.09 -14.14
N ILE A 207 4.09 -1.97 -15.48
CA ILE A 207 5.10 -1.15 -16.16
C ILE A 207 4.86 0.34 -15.86
N ILE A 208 3.63 0.84 -16.05
CA ILE A 208 3.34 2.27 -15.93
C ILE A 208 3.30 2.75 -14.47
N LYS A 209 2.78 1.93 -13.56
CA LYS A 209 2.61 2.32 -12.14
C LYS A 209 3.69 1.76 -11.23
N GLY A 210 4.06 0.49 -11.43
CA GLY A 210 5.08 -0.17 -10.61
C GLY A 210 6.48 0.40 -10.81
N MET A 211 6.84 0.75 -12.04
CA MET A 211 8.16 1.33 -12.35
C MET A 211 8.24 2.85 -12.13
N LYS A 212 7.14 3.51 -11.78
CA LYS A 212 7.12 4.96 -11.53
C LYS A 212 8.03 5.31 -10.35
N GLY A 213 9.09 6.06 -10.64
CA GLY A 213 10.13 6.43 -9.65
C GLY A 213 11.46 5.72 -9.85
N THR A 214 11.54 4.73 -10.73
CA THR A 214 12.82 4.14 -11.14
C THR A 214 13.50 4.98 -12.21
N PRO A 215 14.85 4.94 -12.31
CA PRO A 215 15.58 5.65 -13.37
C PRO A 215 15.12 5.27 -14.80
N TYR A 216 14.72 4.02 -14.98
CA TYR A 216 14.29 3.44 -16.27
C TYR A 216 12.87 3.83 -16.68
N TYR A 217 12.09 4.45 -15.79
CA TYR A 217 10.67 4.79 -16.07
C TYR A 217 10.51 5.72 -17.28
N LYS A 218 11.43 6.68 -17.46
CA LYS A 218 11.37 7.63 -18.58
C LYS A 218 11.55 6.94 -19.93
N ASP A 219 12.48 5.99 -19.99
CA ASP A 219 12.80 5.27 -21.22
C ASP A 219 11.65 4.32 -21.61
N VAL A 220 11.08 3.63 -20.61
CA VAL A 220 9.95 2.72 -20.82
C VAL A 220 8.67 3.47 -21.19
N LYS A 221 8.44 4.63 -20.59
CA LYS A 221 7.27 5.48 -20.92
C LYS A 221 7.30 5.94 -22.38
N HIS A 222 8.46 6.36 -22.87
CA HIS A 222 8.65 6.74 -24.29
C HIS A 222 8.43 5.60 -25.30
N LEU A 223 8.58 4.34 -24.88
CA LEU A 223 8.34 3.16 -25.71
C LEU A 223 6.86 2.78 -25.82
N ILE A 224 6.02 3.26 -24.90
CA ILE A 224 4.61 2.87 -24.76
C ILE A 224 3.66 3.99 -25.23
N GLU A 225 4.09 5.23 -25.18
CA GLU A 225 3.40 6.41 -25.75
C GLU A 225 3.82 6.60 -27.21
#